data_9f17944b461107bf9f88bd8422354e92
#
_entry.id   9f17944b461107bf9f88bd8422354e92
#
_cell.length_a   1.000
_cell.length_b   1.000
_cell.length_c   1.000
_cell.angle_alpha   90.00
_cell.angle_beta   90.00
_cell.angle_gamma   90.00
#
_symmetry.space_group_name_H-M   'P 1'
#
loop_
_entity.id
_entity.type
_entity.pdbx_description
1 polymer ?
#
loop_
_entity_poly.entity_id
_entity_poly.type
_entity_poly.pdbx_seq_one_letter_code
_entity_poly.pdbx_strand_id
1 'polypeptide(L)'
;MHRIVLGLIVFSFLAVQPSILKAQDQIRDLVVKIHAVHHTPDVLRPWTKNSPQQVKGSGVVIEGRRILTNAHVVRYASQIYVQPNQSADRIPARVEAMTPSMDLAVLKLDDESFFEKRGTLPFAEELPRVKDNINVYGYPTGGSELSVTQGIVSRIEYTDYYYQTSGLRIQVDAALNFGNSGGPAVSDGKLVGLVFSLIQNAQSIGYLIPVEEIQLFLADIADGKYDGKPQLYDFLQTVENDALRQKLGLSPGVNGVMVAEPYRQDPNYPLKEWDVITQIGNTPIDSEGKVAVRYDLRLSALYLVQKLAKEGYIDVTVFRDGKLNPMKLPVQSHRELVMPYLLNASPRYFILGPLVFSQATQDYVERASAQRPLPASQQNSPLVTRRYDKPRFDGEELVVVTSPMFPHRITKGYDDPERFVLSEVNGQRLRSLQHLVQLLRDDTQSQITLKFARASRRTHETMVFNRAELLESTAKIIEENGIRYPYSSDLRPLWEKSLTVMPKPAAGS
;
A
#
# COMPACT_ATOMS: atom_id res chain seq x y z
N MET A 1 83.38 -13.87 15.73
CA MET A 1 82.81 -12.53 15.76
C MET A 1 81.74 -12.43 14.68
N HIS A 2 80.47 -12.72 14.97
CA HIS A 2 79.32 -12.50 14.06
C HIS A 2 78.29 -11.73 14.84
N ARG A 3 78.07 -10.51 14.48
CA ARG A 3 77.02 -9.65 15.05
C ARG A 3 75.73 -9.87 14.23
N ILE A 4 74.72 -10.34 14.93
CA ILE A 4 73.35 -10.43 14.42
C ILE A 4 72.75 -9.04 14.52
N VAL A 5 72.31 -8.50 13.39
CA VAL A 5 71.42 -7.29 13.33
C VAL A 5 70.01 -7.76 13.31
N LEU A 6 69.27 -7.56 14.43
CA LEU A 6 67.82 -7.78 14.54
C LEU A 6 67.14 -6.47 14.14
N GLY A 7 66.58 -6.42 12.92
CA GLY A 7 65.83 -5.29 12.44
C GLY A 7 64.41 -5.28 12.98
N LEU A 8 64.04 -4.18 13.63
CA LEU A 8 62.68 -3.88 14.10
C LEU A 8 61.72 -3.71 12.92
N ILE A 9 60.75 -4.57 12.79
CA ILE A 9 59.53 -4.33 12.05
C ILE A 9 58.37 -4.45 13.05
N VAL A 10 58.02 -3.37 13.72
CA VAL A 10 56.79 -3.25 14.50
C VAL A 10 56.27 -1.81 14.33
N PHE A 11 54.94 -1.69 14.11
CA PHE A 11 54.14 -0.50 14.13
C PHE A 11 53.77 0.19 12.79
N SER A 12 52.73 -0.34 12.17
CA SER A 12 51.82 0.44 11.34
C SER A 12 50.36 -0.07 11.37
N PHE A 13 49.90 -0.65 12.50
CA PHE A 13 48.55 -1.23 12.60
C PHE A 13 47.61 -0.54 13.60
N LEU A 14 47.96 0.64 14.13
CA LEU A 14 47.21 1.24 15.26
C LEU A 14 46.45 2.54 14.94
N ALA A 15 46.47 3.05 13.68
CA ALA A 15 45.85 4.34 13.38
C ALA A 15 44.44 4.25 12.74
N VAL A 16 43.97 3.08 12.36
CA VAL A 16 42.69 2.94 11.65
C VAL A 16 41.48 2.70 12.59
N GLN A 17 41.70 2.15 13.77
CA GLN A 17 40.62 1.79 14.71
C GLN A 17 39.82 2.97 15.31
N PRO A 18 40.38 4.12 15.70
CA PRO A 18 39.63 5.19 16.33
C PRO A 18 38.65 5.92 15.40
N SER A 19 38.90 5.95 14.09
CA SER A 19 38.00 6.59 13.13
C SER A 19 36.77 5.75 12.80
N ILE A 20 36.88 4.43 12.76
CA ILE A 20 35.75 3.52 12.52
C ILE A 20 34.80 3.48 13.72
N LEU A 21 35.34 3.41 14.94
CA LEU A 21 34.56 3.46 16.18
C LEU A 21 33.77 4.77 16.30
N LYS A 22 34.40 5.90 15.99
CA LYS A 22 33.77 7.22 16.02
C LYS A 22 32.65 7.34 14.97
N ALA A 23 32.81 6.74 13.81
CA ALA A 23 31.79 6.73 12.75
C ALA A 23 30.58 5.85 13.14
N GLN A 24 30.81 4.70 13.77
CA GLN A 24 29.72 3.82 14.26
C GLN A 24 28.92 4.47 15.39
N ASP A 25 29.58 5.17 16.32
CA ASP A 25 28.91 5.89 17.40
C ASP A 25 28.05 7.06 16.83
N GLN A 26 28.52 7.73 15.80
CA GLN A 26 27.75 8.77 15.11
C GLN A 26 26.46 8.23 14.47
N ILE A 27 26.50 7.02 13.87
CA ILE A 27 25.29 6.41 13.27
C ILE A 27 24.27 6.05 14.34
N ARG A 28 24.70 5.57 15.52
CA ARG A 28 23.80 5.22 16.62
C ARG A 28 22.96 6.41 17.11
N ASP A 29 23.52 7.62 17.09
CA ASP A 29 22.84 8.85 17.50
C ASP A 29 21.80 9.33 16.48
N LEU A 30 21.87 8.83 15.24
CA LEU A 30 20.92 9.11 14.18
C LEU A 30 19.75 8.12 14.14
N VAL A 31 19.84 7.01 14.89
CA VAL A 31 18.78 5.99 14.95
C VAL A 31 17.90 6.24 16.16
N VAL A 32 16.62 6.28 15.94
CA VAL A 32 15.63 6.57 16.97
C VAL A 32 14.64 5.41 17.13
N LYS A 33 14.11 5.27 18.35
CA LYS A 33 13.00 4.37 18.64
C LYS A 33 11.68 5.10 18.45
N ILE A 34 10.76 4.46 17.76
CA ILE A 34 9.41 4.99 17.52
C ILE A 34 8.42 4.21 18.39
N HIS A 35 7.58 4.96 19.09
CA HIS A 35 6.44 4.47 19.85
C HIS A 35 5.17 5.01 19.19
N ALA A 36 4.32 4.14 18.70
CA ALA A 36 3.05 4.51 18.10
C ALA A 36 1.89 3.81 18.81
N VAL A 37 0.74 4.47 18.88
CA VAL A 37 -0.52 3.86 19.34
C VAL A 37 -1.45 3.79 18.15
N HIS A 38 -1.59 2.62 17.58
CA HIS A 38 -2.48 2.38 16.43
C HIS A 38 -3.93 2.29 16.90
N HIS A 39 -4.82 2.93 16.16
CA HIS A 39 -6.25 2.88 16.37
C HIS A 39 -6.93 2.63 15.02
N THR A 40 -6.75 1.41 14.50
CA THR A 40 -7.19 1.01 13.16
C THR A 40 -8.71 0.96 13.05
N PRO A 41 -9.31 1.36 11.91
CA PRO A 41 -10.74 1.21 11.69
C PRO A 41 -11.13 -0.28 11.66
N ASP A 42 -12.35 -0.59 12.12
CA ASP A 42 -12.95 -1.92 11.96
C ASP A 42 -13.74 -1.95 10.64
N VAL A 43 -13.22 -2.63 9.63
CA VAL A 43 -13.87 -2.69 8.30
C VAL A 43 -15.17 -3.48 8.27
N LEU A 44 -15.43 -4.30 9.29
CA LEU A 44 -16.68 -5.05 9.44
C LEU A 44 -17.74 -4.25 10.20
N ARG A 45 -17.30 -3.38 11.10
CA ARG A 45 -18.13 -2.44 11.84
C ARG A 45 -17.61 -1.02 11.62
N PRO A 46 -17.84 -0.45 10.42
CA PRO A 46 -17.11 0.73 9.93
C PRO A 46 -17.36 2.01 10.72
N TRP A 47 -18.34 2.03 11.63
CA TRP A 47 -18.58 3.12 12.58
C TRP A 47 -17.68 3.06 13.82
N THR A 48 -16.87 2.00 13.97
CA THR A 48 -15.98 1.78 15.12
C THR A 48 -14.52 1.67 14.71
N LYS A 49 -13.66 1.64 15.72
CA LYS A 49 -12.24 1.32 15.58
C LYS A 49 -11.89 0.15 16.49
N ASN A 50 -10.91 -0.61 16.11
CA ASN A 50 -10.35 -1.67 16.95
C ASN A 50 -9.72 -1.08 18.22
N SER A 51 -9.56 -1.88 19.26
CA SER A 51 -8.88 -1.46 20.49
C SER A 51 -7.49 -0.91 20.17
N PRO A 52 -7.05 0.18 20.84
CA PRO A 52 -5.73 0.74 20.65
C PRO A 52 -4.63 -0.29 20.90
N GLN A 53 -3.63 -0.33 20.01
CA GLN A 53 -2.50 -1.23 20.12
C GLN A 53 -1.19 -0.44 20.10
N GLN A 54 -0.29 -0.74 21.05
CA GLN A 54 1.05 -0.17 21.07
C GLN A 54 1.93 -0.89 20.05
N VAL A 55 2.56 -0.12 19.17
CA VAL A 55 3.53 -0.56 18.17
C VAL A 55 4.85 0.11 18.45
N LYS A 56 5.94 -0.64 18.31
CA LYS A 56 7.30 -0.13 18.39
C LYS A 56 7.99 -0.36 17.05
N GLY A 57 8.79 0.60 16.64
CA GLY A 57 9.61 0.54 15.45
C GLY A 57 10.87 1.36 15.61
N SER A 58 11.59 1.47 14.54
CA SER A 58 12.81 2.25 14.42
C SER A 58 12.65 3.36 13.40
N GLY A 59 13.52 4.36 13.44
CA GLY A 59 13.60 5.40 12.45
C GLY A 59 15.03 5.93 12.35
N VAL A 60 15.30 6.69 11.31
CA VAL A 60 16.59 7.31 11.05
C VAL A 60 16.45 8.77 10.70
N VAL A 61 17.35 9.60 11.25
CA VAL A 61 17.44 11.02 10.93
C VAL A 61 17.94 11.20 9.50
N ILE A 62 17.17 11.94 8.71
CA ILE A 62 17.51 12.30 7.33
C ILE A 62 17.54 13.83 7.16
N GLU A 63 17.96 14.29 5.98
CA GLU A 63 17.98 15.73 5.66
C GLU A 63 16.60 16.39 5.83
N GLY A 64 16.61 17.70 6.08
CA GLY A 64 15.41 18.52 6.25
C GLY A 64 14.77 18.41 7.64
N ARG A 65 15.53 18.03 8.69
CA ARG A 65 15.03 17.86 10.07
C ARG A 65 13.85 16.88 10.13
N ARG A 66 14.02 15.73 9.53
CA ARG A 66 12.99 14.69 9.36
C ARG A 66 13.49 13.35 9.87
N ILE A 67 12.55 12.48 10.21
CA ILE A 67 12.82 11.09 10.55
C ILE A 67 12.12 10.20 9.54
N LEU A 68 12.89 9.36 8.87
CA LEU A 68 12.38 8.34 7.96
C LEU A 68 12.08 7.06 8.73
N THR A 69 10.93 6.44 8.42
CA THR A 69 10.50 5.16 9.00
C THR A 69 9.56 4.43 8.02
N ASN A 70 9.04 3.26 8.40
CA ASN A 70 8.02 2.57 7.62
C ASN A 70 6.61 3.11 7.88
N ALA A 71 5.77 3.06 6.85
CA ALA A 71 4.36 3.45 6.97
C ALA A 71 3.61 2.55 7.95
N HIS A 72 3.85 1.22 7.94
CA HIS A 72 3.18 0.29 8.85
C HIS A 72 3.49 0.55 10.34
N VAL A 73 4.59 1.24 10.67
CA VAL A 73 4.92 1.64 12.05
C VAL A 73 4.01 2.76 12.55
N VAL A 74 3.55 3.65 11.66
CA VAL A 74 2.84 4.88 12.03
C VAL A 74 1.45 5.01 11.41
N ARG A 75 1.05 4.09 10.52
CA ARG A 75 -0.27 4.07 9.89
C ARG A 75 -1.37 3.91 10.95
N TYR A 76 -2.42 4.73 10.85
CA TYR A 76 -3.51 4.80 11.82
C TYR A 76 -3.08 5.13 13.25
N ALA A 77 -1.87 5.65 13.45
CA ALA A 77 -1.44 6.05 14.78
C ALA A 77 -2.23 7.28 15.27
N SER A 78 -2.76 7.17 16.48
CA SER A 78 -3.38 8.27 17.20
C SER A 78 -2.35 9.09 17.99
N GLN A 79 -1.20 8.47 18.31
CA GLN A 79 -0.09 9.08 19.01
C GLN A 79 1.22 8.50 18.48
N ILE A 80 2.22 9.36 18.28
CA ILE A 80 3.56 8.96 17.86
C ILE A 80 4.56 9.71 18.74
N TYR A 81 5.51 8.98 19.29
CA TYR A 81 6.64 9.53 20.03
C TYR A 81 7.95 8.98 19.49
N VAL A 82 8.94 9.83 19.40
CA VAL A 82 10.30 9.48 19.02
C VAL A 82 11.18 9.55 20.28
N GLN A 83 11.92 8.48 20.53
CA GLN A 83 12.86 8.37 21.65
C GLN A 83 14.28 8.30 21.09
N PRO A 84 15.16 9.26 21.41
CA PRO A 84 16.57 9.23 21.03
C PRO A 84 17.30 8.03 21.64
N ASN A 85 18.40 7.62 20.99
CA ASN A 85 19.28 6.62 21.57
C ASN A 85 19.79 7.05 22.95
N GLN A 86 19.83 6.13 23.91
CA GLN A 86 20.27 6.35 25.29
C GLN A 86 19.57 7.51 26.04
N SER A 87 18.34 7.84 25.64
CA SER A 87 17.52 8.85 26.32
C SER A 87 16.23 8.23 26.84
N ALA A 88 15.73 8.73 27.96
CA ALA A 88 14.39 8.41 28.46
C ALA A 88 13.30 9.33 27.86
N ASP A 89 13.70 10.43 27.23
CA ASP A 89 12.79 11.43 26.69
C ASP A 89 12.02 10.89 25.49
N ARG A 90 10.74 11.24 25.42
CA ARG A 90 9.86 10.92 24.30
C ARG A 90 9.34 12.19 23.69
N ILE A 91 9.79 12.50 22.50
CA ILE A 91 9.46 13.72 21.78
C ILE A 91 8.21 13.42 20.94
N PRO A 92 7.10 14.19 21.07
CA PRO A 92 5.94 14.04 20.21
C PRO A 92 6.31 14.26 18.75
N ALA A 93 5.70 13.46 17.89
CA ALA A 93 5.94 13.51 16.45
C ALA A 93 4.62 13.41 15.68
N ARG A 94 4.63 13.92 14.44
CA ARG A 94 3.52 13.78 13.51
C ARG A 94 4.01 13.26 12.15
N VAL A 95 3.13 12.58 11.45
CA VAL A 95 3.39 12.18 10.06
C VAL A 95 3.36 13.41 9.17
N GLU A 96 4.45 13.68 8.46
CA GLU A 96 4.53 14.71 7.43
C GLU A 96 3.98 14.16 6.10
N ALA A 97 4.46 12.99 5.71
CA ALA A 97 4.03 12.28 4.52
C ALA A 97 4.15 10.78 4.72
N MET A 98 3.30 10.02 4.04
CA MET A 98 3.30 8.56 4.13
C MET A 98 2.74 7.94 2.87
N THR A 99 3.37 6.84 2.46
CA THR A 99 2.86 5.97 1.39
C THR A 99 2.83 4.51 1.83
N PRO A 100 1.65 3.94 2.12
CA PRO A 100 1.53 2.52 2.45
C PRO A 100 1.97 1.59 1.30
N SER A 101 1.84 2.01 0.05
CA SER A 101 2.19 1.19 -1.12
C SER A 101 3.70 0.93 -1.25
N MET A 102 4.55 1.84 -0.76
CA MET A 102 6.01 1.65 -0.68
C MET A 102 6.47 1.33 0.74
N ASP A 103 5.54 1.42 1.70
CA ASP A 103 5.78 1.29 3.14
C ASP A 103 6.79 2.29 3.69
N LEU A 104 6.71 3.55 3.26
CA LEU A 104 7.55 4.64 3.71
C LEU A 104 6.73 5.73 4.41
N ALA A 105 7.32 6.34 5.44
CA ALA A 105 6.78 7.50 6.12
C ALA A 105 7.89 8.45 6.58
N VAL A 106 7.58 9.74 6.57
CA VAL A 106 8.42 10.80 7.11
C VAL A 106 7.70 11.45 8.28
N LEU A 107 8.43 11.61 9.39
CA LEU A 107 7.94 12.27 10.59
C LEU A 107 8.64 13.61 10.81
N LYS A 108 7.86 14.58 11.31
CA LYS A 108 8.35 15.81 11.94
C LYS A 108 8.18 15.73 13.46
N LEU A 109 9.13 16.27 14.18
CA LEU A 109 9.06 16.40 15.62
C LEU A 109 8.44 17.75 16.01
N ASP A 110 7.74 17.78 17.12
CA ASP A 110 7.21 19.04 17.67
C ASP A 110 8.34 19.89 18.29
N ASP A 111 9.39 19.23 18.81
CA ASP A 111 10.61 19.88 19.28
C ASP A 111 11.76 19.64 18.28
N GLU A 112 12.04 20.66 17.47
CA GLU A 112 13.12 20.60 16.47
C GLU A 112 14.53 20.81 17.06
N SER A 113 14.67 21.18 18.33
CA SER A 113 15.98 21.29 19.01
C SER A 113 16.72 19.94 19.02
N PHE A 114 15.96 18.86 18.92
CA PHE A 114 16.50 17.51 18.73
C PHE A 114 17.54 17.43 17.61
N PHE A 115 17.36 18.18 16.52
CA PHE A 115 18.23 18.11 15.34
C PHE A 115 19.48 18.99 15.42
N GLU A 116 19.54 19.97 16.35
CA GLU A 116 20.60 20.98 16.36
C GLU A 116 22.02 20.43 16.51
N LYS A 117 22.17 19.30 17.22
CA LYS A 117 23.46 18.65 17.49
C LYS A 117 23.65 17.34 16.75
N ARG A 118 22.74 17.01 15.82
CA ARG A 118 22.76 15.76 15.06
C ARG A 118 22.98 16.04 13.59
N GLY A 119 23.87 15.27 13.01
CA GLY A 119 24.00 15.20 11.54
C GLY A 119 22.85 14.40 10.92
N THR A 120 23.04 14.02 9.66
CA THR A 120 22.14 13.14 8.91
C THR A 120 22.93 11.98 8.36
N LEU A 121 22.26 10.85 8.18
CA LEU A 121 22.88 9.70 7.53
C LEU A 121 22.90 9.94 6.01
N PRO A 122 24.09 10.00 5.37
CA PRO A 122 24.17 10.21 3.93
C PRO A 122 23.63 8.98 3.17
N PHE A 123 22.98 9.22 2.06
CA PHE A 123 22.45 8.17 1.20
C PHE A 123 23.54 7.58 0.30
N ALA A 124 23.48 6.26 0.07
CA ALA A 124 24.31 5.63 -0.94
C ALA A 124 23.88 6.14 -2.34
N GLU A 125 24.86 6.32 -3.22
CA GLU A 125 24.64 6.82 -4.59
C GLU A 125 24.22 5.71 -5.54
N GLU A 126 24.63 4.47 -5.23
CA GLU A 126 24.38 3.28 -6.06
C GLU A 126 23.79 2.15 -5.20
N LEU A 127 23.10 1.23 -5.86
CA LEU A 127 22.68 -0.02 -5.25
C LEU A 127 23.90 -0.84 -4.82
N PRO A 128 23.87 -1.45 -3.62
CA PRO A 128 24.95 -2.32 -3.18
C PRO A 128 25.12 -3.52 -4.12
N ARG A 129 26.21 -4.25 -3.97
CA ARG A 129 26.45 -5.50 -4.71
C ARG A 129 26.07 -6.70 -3.85
N VAL A 130 25.79 -7.81 -4.51
CA VAL A 130 25.65 -9.10 -3.81
C VAL A 130 26.95 -9.41 -3.07
N LYS A 131 26.83 -9.83 -1.81
CA LYS A 131 27.90 -10.04 -0.83
C LYS A 131 28.47 -8.79 -0.16
N ASP A 132 28.03 -7.58 -0.48
CA ASP A 132 28.41 -6.40 0.30
C ASP A 132 27.93 -6.54 1.74
N ASN A 133 28.76 -6.11 2.69
CA ASN A 133 28.46 -6.14 4.10
C ASN A 133 27.43 -5.06 4.44
N ILE A 134 26.44 -5.44 5.23
CA ILE A 134 25.36 -4.56 5.69
C ILE A 134 25.29 -4.62 7.21
N ASN A 135 25.32 -3.45 7.86
CA ASN A 135 25.00 -3.31 9.27
C ASN A 135 23.57 -2.74 9.40
N VAL A 136 22.73 -3.44 10.14
CA VAL A 136 21.34 -3.03 10.39
C VAL A 136 21.24 -2.52 11.82
N TYR A 137 20.69 -1.32 11.97
CA TYR A 137 20.47 -0.67 13.26
C TYR A 137 18.98 -0.63 13.56
N GLY A 138 18.57 -0.96 14.79
CA GLY A 138 17.14 -0.87 15.15
C GLY A 138 16.89 -1.27 16.60
N TYR A 139 15.62 -1.15 17.01
CA TYR A 139 15.13 -1.46 18.35
C TYR A 139 14.20 -2.66 18.31
N PRO A 140 14.74 -3.90 18.34
CA PRO A 140 13.91 -5.11 18.27
C PRO A 140 12.94 -5.20 19.45
N THR A 141 11.80 -5.82 19.21
CA THR A 141 10.79 -6.07 20.24
C THR A 141 11.39 -6.97 21.34
N GLY A 142 11.18 -6.59 22.60
CA GLY A 142 11.73 -7.27 23.77
C GLY A 142 13.00 -6.63 24.32
N GLY A 143 13.67 -5.74 23.56
CA GLY A 143 14.81 -4.94 24.02
C GLY A 143 14.47 -3.47 24.26
N SER A 144 15.25 -2.79 25.13
CA SER A 144 15.20 -1.34 25.31
C SER A 144 16.29 -0.64 24.53
N GLU A 145 17.39 -1.35 24.27
CA GLU A 145 18.61 -0.79 23.70
C GLU A 145 18.67 -0.96 22.18
N LEU A 146 19.46 -0.10 21.54
CA LEU A 146 19.77 -0.19 20.12
C LEU A 146 20.55 -1.47 19.81
N SER A 147 20.03 -2.27 18.92
CA SER A 147 20.68 -3.46 18.39
C SER A 147 21.36 -3.15 17.06
N VAL A 148 22.54 -3.73 16.85
CA VAL A 148 23.23 -3.70 15.57
C VAL A 148 23.46 -5.16 15.15
N THR A 149 22.94 -5.54 13.99
CA THR A 149 23.15 -6.85 13.39
C THR A 149 23.89 -6.69 12.07
N GLN A 150 24.72 -7.65 11.73
CA GLN A 150 25.49 -7.65 10.48
C GLN A 150 25.06 -8.83 9.61
N GLY A 151 25.08 -8.62 8.33
CA GLY A 151 24.84 -9.61 7.29
C GLY A 151 25.39 -9.13 5.95
N ILE A 152 25.01 -9.81 4.88
CA ILE A 152 25.39 -9.45 3.52
C ILE A 152 24.14 -9.28 2.64
N VAL A 153 24.32 -8.58 1.52
CA VAL A 153 23.33 -8.56 0.44
C VAL A 153 23.29 -9.92 -0.22
N SER A 154 22.14 -10.58 -0.16
CA SER A 154 21.92 -11.90 -0.78
C SER A 154 21.48 -11.78 -2.24
N ARG A 155 20.57 -10.84 -2.54
CA ARG A 155 20.11 -10.51 -3.90
C ARG A 155 19.40 -9.16 -3.96
N ILE A 156 19.26 -8.65 -5.18
CA ILE A 156 18.47 -7.46 -5.48
C ILE A 156 17.46 -7.85 -6.55
N GLU A 157 16.21 -7.49 -6.36
CA GLU A 157 15.13 -7.84 -7.28
C GLU A 157 14.14 -6.68 -7.43
N TYR A 158 13.46 -6.64 -8.57
CA TYR A 158 12.29 -5.80 -8.80
C TYR A 158 11.07 -6.72 -8.71
N THR A 159 10.20 -6.49 -7.73
CA THR A 159 9.11 -7.40 -7.39
C THR A 159 7.87 -6.64 -6.95
N ASP A 160 6.74 -7.34 -6.92
CA ASP A 160 5.49 -6.79 -6.46
C ASP A 160 5.50 -6.59 -4.94
N TYR A 161 4.96 -5.46 -4.54
CA TYR A 161 4.71 -5.07 -3.16
C TYR A 161 3.24 -5.30 -2.80
N TYR A 162 2.88 -4.87 -1.60
CA TYR A 162 1.49 -4.69 -1.23
C TYR A 162 0.82 -3.61 -2.09
N TYR A 163 -0.50 -3.62 -2.13
CA TYR A 163 -1.32 -2.60 -2.81
C TYR A 163 -1.08 -2.52 -4.33
N GLN A 164 -0.64 -3.61 -4.96
CA GLN A 164 -0.37 -3.74 -6.40
C GLN A 164 0.64 -2.71 -6.93
N THR A 165 1.64 -2.43 -6.12
CA THR A 165 2.78 -1.59 -6.48
C THR A 165 4.00 -2.50 -6.61
N SER A 166 4.84 -2.28 -7.62
CA SER A 166 6.10 -3.02 -7.78
C SER A 166 7.28 -2.10 -7.50
N GLY A 167 8.41 -2.64 -7.10
CA GLY A 167 9.62 -1.87 -6.87
C GLY A 167 10.82 -2.72 -6.48
N LEU A 168 11.92 -2.04 -6.22
CA LEU A 168 13.16 -2.67 -5.80
C LEU A 168 13.07 -3.19 -4.36
N ARG A 169 13.68 -4.35 -4.14
CA ARG A 169 13.96 -4.92 -2.81
C ARG A 169 15.39 -5.45 -2.76
N ILE A 170 16.04 -5.22 -1.63
CA ILE A 170 17.31 -5.86 -1.30
C ILE A 170 17.02 -6.94 -0.27
N GLN A 171 17.36 -8.19 -0.59
CA GLN A 171 17.35 -9.27 0.37
C GLN A 171 18.69 -9.31 1.10
N VAL A 172 18.64 -9.44 2.42
CA VAL A 172 19.80 -9.59 3.30
C VAL A 172 19.64 -10.80 4.22
N ASP A 173 20.73 -11.35 4.67
CA ASP A 173 20.78 -12.44 5.67
C ASP A 173 21.03 -11.96 7.10
N ALA A 174 21.08 -10.64 7.31
CA ALA A 174 21.17 -10.07 8.65
C ALA A 174 19.98 -10.52 9.51
N ALA A 175 20.23 -10.79 10.79
CA ALA A 175 19.19 -11.18 11.73
C ALA A 175 18.24 -9.99 12.00
N LEU A 176 17.05 -10.05 11.44
CA LEU A 176 16.01 -9.05 11.62
C LEU A 176 14.90 -9.58 12.54
N ASN A 177 14.34 -8.68 13.35
CA ASN A 177 13.25 -8.98 14.27
C ASN A 177 12.19 -7.88 14.22
N PHE A 178 10.98 -8.17 14.71
CA PHE A 178 9.96 -7.13 14.91
C PHE A 178 10.54 -5.97 15.72
N GLY A 179 10.28 -4.74 15.30
CA GLY A 179 10.82 -3.50 15.87
C GLY A 179 12.04 -2.96 15.14
N ASN A 180 12.76 -3.76 14.35
CA ASN A 180 13.81 -3.25 13.45
C ASN A 180 13.22 -2.48 12.26
N SER A 181 11.94 -2.69 11.93
CA SER A 181 11.24 -1.96 10.86
C SER A 181 11.44 -0.45 10.98
N GLY A 182 11.83 0.19 9.88
CA GLY A 182 12.17 1.62 9.81
C GLY A 182 13.59 1.96 10.26
N GLY A 183 14.35 0.98 10.73
CA GLY A 183 15.77 1.15 11.04
C GLY A 183 16.63 1.16 9.77
N PRO A 184 17.77 1.90 9.78
CA PRO A 184 18.66 1.98 8.63
C PRO A 184 19.50 0.71 8.46
N ALA A 185 19.67 0.33 7.20
CA ALA A 185 20.70 -0.60 6.74
C ALA A 185 21.85 0.21 6.14
N VAL A 186 23.05 0.02 6.64
CA VAL A 186 24.22 0.86 6.36
C VAL A 186 25.36 0.03 5.81
N SER A 187 25.98 0.50 4.73
CA SER A 187 27.24 0.02 4.19
C SER A 187 28.17 1.22 4.00
N ASP A 188 29.44 1.06 4.38
CA ASP A 188 30.48 2.11 4.26
C ASP A 188 30.05 3.49 4.80
N GLY A 189 29.30 3.50 5.91
CA GLY A 189 28.81 4.73 6.56
C GLY A 189 27.66 5.44 5.83
N LYS A 190 27.09 4.84 4.76
CA LYS A 190 25.98 5.39 3.99
C LYS A 190 24.73 4.51 4.14
N LEU A 191 23.56 5.13 4.13
CA LEU A 191 22.28 4.44 4.09
C LEU A 191 22.13 3.75 2.74
N VAL A 192 21.95 2.43 2.73
CA VAL A 192 21.67 1.65 1.51
C VAL A 192 20.20 1.26 1.40
N GLY A 193 19.49 1.29 2.51
CA GLY A 193 18.05 1.01 2.55
C GLY A 193 17.48 1.04 3.96
N LEU A 194 16.17 0.89 4.04
CA LEU A 194 15.38 0.86 5.28
C LEU A 194 14.87 -0.56 5.51
N VAL A 195 14.99 -1.07 6.73
CA VAL A 195 14.43 -2.39 7.09
C VAL A 195 12.92 -2.36 6.91
N PHE A 196 12.40 -3.31 6.15
CA PHE A 196 10.99 -3.35 5.76
C PHE A 196 10.23 -4.51 6.40
N SER A 197 10.64 -5.73 6.11
CA SER A 197 9.92 -6.92 6.55
C SER A 197 10.84 -8.13 6.65
N LEU A 198 10.31 -9.16 7.31
CA LEU A 198 10.88 -10.51 7.28
C LEU A 198 9.79 -11.48 6.81
N ILE A 199 10.19 -12.54 6.14
CA ILE A 199 9.28 -13.63 5.83
C ILE A 199 9.07 -14.42 7.11
N GLN A 200 7.84 -14.46 7.63
CA GLN A 200 7.49 -15.33 8.75
C GLN A 200 7.74 -16.77 8.35
N ASN A 201 8.42 -17.53 9.23
CA ASN A 201 8.82 -18.94 9.03
C ASN A 201 9.97 -19.17 8.03
N ALA A 202 10.63 -18.15 7.51
CA ALA A 202 11.91 -18.28 6.81
C ALA A 202 13.04 -17.79 7.71
N GLN A 203 14.02 -18.66 7.99
CA GLN A 203 15.17 -18.27 8.82
C GLN A 203 16.09 -17.34 8.01
N SER A 204 16.49 -16.23 8.62
CA SER A 204 17.51 -15.31 8.08
C SER A 204 17.18 -14.71 6.69
N ILE A 205 15.92 -14.40 6.43
CA ILE A 205 15.52 -13.66 5.21
C ILE A 205 14.88 -12.34 5.63
N GLY A 206 15.62 -11.26 5.40
CA GLY A 206 15.14 -9.91 5.60
C GLY A 206 15.11 -9.11 4.29
N TYR A 207 14.23 -8.13 4.23
CA TYR A 207 14.13 -7.24 3.07
C TYR A 207 14.33 -5.78 3.48
N LEU A 208 15.00 -5.05 2.59
CA LEU A 208 15.21 -3.61 2.70
C LEU A 208 14.49 -2.90 1.56
N ILE A 209 13.95 -1.72 1.87
CA ILE A 209 13.55 -0.74 0.85
C ILE A 209 14.82 0.02 0.46
N PRO A 210 15.31 -0.08 -0.78
CA PRO A 210 16.55 0.59 -1.20
C PRO A 210 16.45 2.11 -1.18
N VAL A 211 17.60 2.77 -1.07
CA VAL A 211 17.68 4.24 -1.13
C VAL A 211 17.05 4.80 -2.41
N GLU A 212 17.17 4.13 -3.53
CA GLU A 212 16.55 4.57 -4.80
C GLU A 212 15.01 4.70 -4.67
N GLU A 213 14.35 3.77 -3.99
CA GLU A 213 12.91 3.86 -3.69
C GLU A 213 12.60 4.98 -2.68
N ILE A 214 13.48 5.16 -1.69
CA ILE A 214 13.35 6.24 -0.70
C ILE A 214 13.47 7.61 -1.38
N GLN A 215 14.41 7.77 -2.30
CA GLN A 215 14.62 9.00 -3.05
C GLN A 215 13.43 9.33 -3.95
N LEU A 216 12.83 8.32 -4.61
CA LEU A 216 11.60 8.50 -5.39
C LEU A 216 10.45 9.04 -4.50
N PHE A 217 10.26 8.44 -3.32
CA PHE A 217 9.26 8.91 -2.38
C PHE A 217 9.53 10.34 -1.88
N LEU A 218 10.78 10.65 -1.51
CA LEU A 218 11.15 11.98 -1.01
C LEU A 218 11.03 13.06 -2.09
N ALA A 219 11.32 12.73 -3.34
CA ALA A 219 11.16 13.64 -4.47
C ALA A 219 9.67 13.89 -4.78
N ASP A 220 8.83 12.86 -4.70
CA ASP A 220 7.40 12.95 -4.93
C ASP A 220 6.69 13.85 -3.89
N ILE A 221 7.06 13.72 -2.62
CA ILE A 221 6.46 14.52 -1.54
C ILE A 221 7.06 15.94 -1.39
N ALA A 222 7.98 16.36 -2.26
CA ALA A 222 8.66 17.65 -2.13
C ALA A 222 7.71 18.86 -2.30
N ASP A 223 6.62 18.70 -3.03
CA ASP A 223 5.56 19.69 -3.19
C ASP A 223 4.46 19.60 -2.11
N GLY A 224 4.61 18.69 -1.14
CA GLY A 224 3.67 18.45 -0.03
C GLY A 224 2.58 17.43 -0.34
N LYS A 225 2.61 16.77 -1.50
CA LYS A 225 1.64 15.76 -1.92
C LYS A 225 2.33 14.50 -2.40
N TYR A 226 1.77 13.34 -2.08
CA TYR A 226 2.19 12.07 -2.65
C TYR A 226 1.29 11.70 -3.83
N ASP A 227 1.82 11.75 -5.04
CA ASP A 227 1.10 11.40 -6.28
C ASP A 227 1.30 9.95 -6.70
N GLY A 228 2.33 9.28 -6.18
CA GLY A 228 2.65 7.89 -6.45
C GLY A 228 3.68 7.71 -7.56
N LYS A 229 4.36 6.58 -7.56
CA LYS A 229 5.40 6.32 -8.54
C LYS A 229 4.83 5.76 -9.85
N PRO A 230 5.42 6.14 -11.00
CA PRO A 230 4.94 5.70 -12.31
C PRO A 230 5.12 4.20 -12.52
N GLN A 231 4.08 3.55 -13.06
CA GLN A 231 4.04 2.11 -13.39
C GLN A 231 3.30 1.87 -14.71
N LEU A 232 3.55 0.71 -15.31
CA LEU A 232 2.74 0.14 -16.38
C LEU A 232 1.90 -1.00 -15.80
N TYR A 233 0.62 -1.01 -16.12
CA TYR A 233 -0.33 -2.03 -15.64
C TYR A 233 -0.83 -2.92 -16.78
N ASP A 234 -0.19 -2.89 -17.95
CA ASP A 234 -0.44 -3.84 -19.03
C ASP A 234 -0.06 -5.25 -18.60
N PHE A 235 -0.85 -6.26 -19.00
CA PHE A 235 -0.47 -7.65 -18.77
C PHE A 235 0.59 -8.05 -19.79
N LEU A 236 1.79 -8.34 -19.31
CA LEU A 236 2.95 -8.66 -20.12
C LEU A 236 3.32 -10.13 -19.95
N GLN A 237 3.78 -10.73 -21.05
CA GLN A 237 4.25 -12.12 -21.10
C GLN A 237 5.64 -12.18 -21.72
N THR A 238 6.51 -13.06 -21.21
CA THR A 238 7.83 -13.32 -21.77
C THR A 238 7.73 -14.01 -23.13
N VAL A 239 8.73 -13.81 -23.99
CA VAL A 239 8.75 -14.38 -25.35
C VAL A 239 9.83 -15.47 -25.51
N GLU A 240 10.03 -16.28 -24.46
CA GLU A 240 11.02 -17.37 -24.45
C GLU A 240 10.56 -18.58 -25.30
N ASN A 241 9.25 -18.82 -25.42
CA ASN A 241 8.70 -19.97 -26.13
C ASN A 241 8.85 -19.81 -27.65
N ASP A 242 9.47 -20.80 -28.31
CA ASP A 242 9.74 -20.77 -29.76
C ASP A 242 8.49 -20.67 -30.62
N ALA A 243 7.42 -21.35 -30.26
CA ALA A 243 6.14 -21.30 -31.01
C ALA A 243 5.51 -19.90 -30.90
N LEU A 244 5.61 -19.25 -29.72
CA LEU A 244 5.17 -17.88 -29.52
C LEU A 244 6.01 -16.91 -30.35
N ARG A 245 7.33 -17.06 -30.35
CA ARG A 245 8.25 -16.24 -31.18
C ARG A 245 7.90 -16.37 -32.67
N GLN A 246 7.66 -17.60 -33.13
CA GLN A 246 7.27 -17.86 -34.51
C GLN A 246 5.90 -17.20 -34.84
N LYS A 247 4.92 -17.32 -33.95
CA LYS A 247 3.61 -16.67 -34.09
C LYS A 247 3.71 -15.15 -34.18
N LEU A 248 4.61 -14.55 -33.41
CA LEU A 248 4.88 -13.11 -33.39
C LEU A 248 5.77 -12.63 -34.55
N GLY A 249 6.35 -13.55 -35.34
CA GLY A 249 7.27 -13.22 -36.41
C GLY A 249 8.60 -12.62 -35.93
N LEU A 250 9.04 -12.96 -34.71
CA LEU A 250 10.27 -12.44 -34.12
C LEU A 250 11.50 -13.10 -34.76
N SER A 251 12.31 -12.31 -35.45
CA SER A 251 13.61 -12.77 -35.96
C SER A 251 14.57 -13.10 -34.83
N PRO A 252 15.62 -13.94 -35.09
CA PRO A 252 16.70 -14.13 -34.12
C PRO A 252 17.28 -12.78 -33.69
N GLY A 253 17.43 -12.59 -32.35
CA GLY A 253 17.95 -11.35 -31.78
C GLY A 253 16.89 -10.29 -31.44
N VAL A 254 15.67 -10.37 -31.95
CA VAL A 254 14.56 -9.53 -31.49
C VAL A 254 13.96 -10.14 -30.24
N ASN A 255 14.09 -9.47 -29.11
CA ASN A 255 13.60 -9.91 -27.80
C ASN A 255 12.68 -8.84 -27.19
N GLY A 256 12.04 -9.15 -26.06
CA GLY A 256 11.18 -8.23 -25.38
C GLY A 256 10.10 -8.94 -24.54
N VAL A 257 9.03 -8.22 -24.26
CA VAL A 257 7.83 -8.74 -23.60
C VAL A 257 6.61 -8.48 -24.47
N MET A 258 5.77 -9.50 -24.62
CA MET A 258 4.52 -9.41 -25.38
C MET A 258 3.42 -8.82 -24.51
N VAL A 259 2.62 -7.93 -25.06
CA VAL A 259 1.40 -7.41 -24.46
C VAL A 259 0.30 -8.46 -24.62
N ALA A 260 -0.04 -9.15 -23.54
CA ALA A 260 -1.12 -10.13 -23.52
C ALA A 260 -2.48 -9.43 -23.39
N GLU A 261 -2.55 -8.35 -22.62
CA GLU A 261 -3.74 -7.50 -22.49
C GLU A 261 -3.31 -6.06 -22.19
N PRO A 262 -3.68 -5.10 -23.08
CA PRO A 262 -3.45 -3.69 -22.82
C PRO A 262 -4.22 -3.19 -21.59
N TYR A 263 -3.60 -2.32 -20.80
CA TYR A 263 -4.27 -1.76 -19.60
C TYR A 263 -5.55 -1.01 -19.93
N ARG A 264 -5.63 -0.33 -21.06
CA ARG A 264 -6.83 0.34 -21.56
C ARG A 264 -7.29 -0.27 -22.87
N GLN A 265 -8.57 -0.60 -22.95
CA GLN A 265 -9.21 -1.05 -24.18
C GLN A 265 -9.77 0.15 -24.99
N ASP A 266 -9.11 1.30 -24.89
CA ASP A 266 -9.42 2.52 -25.63
C ASP A 266 -8.73 2.43 -27.01
N PRO A 267 -9.40 2.70 -28.14
CA PRO A 267 -8.79 2.73 -29.47
C PRO A 267 -7.57 3.66 -29.58
N ASN A 268 -7.50 4.71 -28.76
CA ASN A 268 -6.37 5.64 -28.72
C ASN A 268 -5.21 5.17 -27.82
N TYR A 269 -5.37 4.06 -27.09
CA TYR A 269 -4.27 3.53 -26.27
C TYR A 269 -3.16 3.00 -27.18
N PRO A 270 -1.87 3.38 -26.95
CA PRO A 270 -0.80 3.07 -27.91
C PRO A 270 -0.50 1.58 -28.08
N LEU A 271 -0.63 0.79 -26.99
CA LEU A 271 -0.37 -0.65 -27.03
C LEU A 271 -1.59 -1.43 -27.51
N LYS A 272 -1.34 -2.53 -28.21
CA LYS A 272 -2.33 -3.50 -28.65
C LYS A 272 -1.95 -4.89 -28.16
N GLU A 273 -2.91 -5.78 -28.07
CA GLU A 273 -2.64 -7.20 -27.89
C GLU A 273 -1.68 -7.72 -28.98
N TRP A 274 -0.75 -8.58 -28.60
CA TRP A 274 0.34 -9.14 -29.44
C TRP A 274 1.49 -8.17 -29.77
N ASP A 275 1.48 -6.93 -29.36
CA ASP A 275 2.65 -6.08 -29.44
C ASP A 275 3.80 -6.66 -28.62
N VAL A 276 5.04 -6.46 -29.05
CA VAL A 276 6.22 -6.82 -28.26
C VAL A 276 7.01 -5.56 -27.92
N ILE A 277 7.06 -5.21 -26.65
CA ILE A 277 7.90 -4.11 -26.18
C ILE A 277 9.35 -4.61 -26.16
N THR A 278 10.17 -4.09 -27.05
CA THR A 278 11.56 -4.52 -27.24
C THR A 278 12.57 -3.66 -26.49
N GLN A 279 12.20 -2.41 -26.19
CA GLN A 279 13.04 -1.45 -25.47
C GLN A 279 12.20 -0.54 -24.58
N ILE A 280 12.76 -0.15 -23.44
CA ILE A 280 12.28 0.96 -22.61
C ILE A 280 13.41 2.02 -22.59
N GLY A 281 13.08 3.25 -23.01
CA GLY A 281 14.11 4.24 -23.38
C GLY A 281 15.04 3.67 -24.45
N ASN A 282 16.33 3.69 -24.19
CA ASN A 282 17.35 3.11 -25.08
C ASN A 282 17.84 1.71 -24.63
N THR A 283 17.21 1.12 -23.63
CA THR A 283 17.64 -0.15 -23.04
C THR A 283 16.88 -1.32 -23.64
N PRO A 284 17.54 -2.28 -24.30
CA PRO A 284 16.89 -3.45 -24.86
C PRO A 284 16.41 -4.40 -23.76
N ILE A 285 15.26 -5.03 -24.00
CA ILE A 285 14.66 -6.04 -23.12
C ILE A 285 15.01 -7.42 -23.68
N ASP A 286 15.42 -8.36 -22.81
CA ASP A 286 15.67 -9.74 -23.21
C ASP A 286 14.39 -10.57 -23.29
N SER A 287 14.50 -11.87 -23.65
CA SER A 287 13.36 -12.78 -23.79
C SER A 287 12.69 -13.13 -22.47
N GLU A 288 13.35 -12.96 -21.33
CA GLU A 288 12.81 -13.12 -19.98
C GLU A 288 12.14 -11.85 -19.44
N GLY A 289 12.08 -10.77 -20.24
CA GLY A 289 11.54 -9.48 -19.80
C GLY A 289 12.46 -8.70 -18.87
N LYS A 290 13.76 -8.96 -18.93
CA LYS A 290 14.76 -8.31 -18.07
C LYS A 290 15.67 -7.38 -18.85
N VAL A 291 16.30 -6.46 -18.12
CA VAL A 291 17.33 -5.54 -18.60
C VAL A 291 18.59 -5.68 -17.76
N ALA A 292 19.76 -5.51 -18.38
CA ALA A 292 21.02 -5.42 -17.66
C ALA A 292 21.16 -4.01 -17.07
N VAL A 293 21.12 -3.90 -15.74
CA VAL A 293 21.35 -2.65 -15.02
C VAL A 293 22.85 -2.45 -14.78
N ARG A 294 23.53 -3.53 -14.45
CA ARG A 294 24.98 -3.65 -14.33
C ARG A 294 25.41 -5.01 -14.89
N TYR A 295 26.71 -5.23 -15.06
CA TYR A 295 27.25 -6.51 -15.55
C TYR A 295 26.86 -7.71 -14.65
N ASP A 296 26.62 -7.45 -13.36
CA ASP A 296 26.28 -8.42 -12.32
C ASP A 296 24.80 -8.36 -11.88
N LEU A 297 23.99 -7.47 -12.49
CA LEU A 297 22.60 -7.24 -12.06
C LEU A 297 21.66 -7.12 -13.26
N ARG A 298 20.73 -8.07 -13.36
CA ARG A 298 19.59 -8.04 -14.30
C ARG A 298 18.30 -7.88 -13.49
N LEU A 299 17.47 -6.94 -13.88
CA LEU A 299 16.16 -6.67 -13.25
C LEU A 299 15.03 -6.76 -14.27
N SER A 300 13.79 -6.87 -13.81
CA SER A 300 12.63 -6.69 -14.68
C SER A 300 12.72 -5.37 -15.45
N ALA A 301 12.37 -5.38 -16.72
CA ALA A 301 12.37 -4.17 -17.56
C ALA A 301 11.45 -3.07 -16.98
N LEU A 302 10.42 -3.44 -16.22
CA LEU A 302 9.49 -2.50 -15.55
C LEU A 302 10.20 -1.61 -14.52
N TYR A 303 11.39 -1.99 -14.03
CA TYR A 303 12.24 -1.12 -13.21
C TYR A 303 12.57 0.20 -13.92
N LEU A 304 12.76 0.17 -15.25
CA LEU A 304 13.08 1.37 -16.02
C LEU A 304 11.92 2.35 -16.08
N VAL A 305 10.67 1.90 -15.91
CA VAL A 305 9.49 2.76 -15.93
C VAL A 305 9.59 3.81 -14.82
N GLN A 306 9.81 3.39 -13.58
CA GLN A 306 9.95 4.33 -12.46
C GLN A 306 11.16 5.26 -12.58
N LYS A 307 12.19 4.85 -13.32
CA LYS A 307 13.45 5.59 -13.47
C LYS A 307 13.42 6.59 -14.62
N LEU A 308 12.73 6.27 -15.71
CA LEU A 308 12.81 7.02 -16.98
C LEU A 308 11.50 7.75 -17.32
N ALA A 309 10.38 7.45 -16.67
CA ALA A 309 9.12 8.13 -16.93
C ALA A 309 9.24 9.64 -16.64
N LYS A 310 8.70 10.45 -17.54
CA LYS A 310 8.66 11.92 -17.43
C LYS A 310 7.31 12.42 -17.86
N GLU A 311 6.76 13.38 -17.10
CA GLU A 311 5.49 14.05 -17.44
C GLU A 311 4.33 13.06 -17.73
N GLY A 312 4.29 11.93 -17.01
CA GLY A 312 3.26 10.92 -17.18
C GLY A 312 3.43 9.96 -18.36
N TYR A 313 4.61 9.97 -19.02
CA TYR A 313 4.91 9.10 -20.16
C TYR A 313 6.26 8.43 -20.05
N ILE A 314 6.42 7.31 -20.79
CA ILE A 314 7.69 6.59 -20.98
C ILE A 314 7.89 6.31 -22.47
N ASP A 315 9.11 6.53 -22.95
CA ASP A 315 9.48 6.16 -24.33
C ASP A 315 9.74 4.66 -24.43
N VAL A 316 9.14 3.99 -25.40
CA VAL A 316 9.34 2.56 -25.68
C VAL A 316 9.49 2.31 -27.17
N THR A 317 10.12 1.18 -27.52
CA THR A 317 10.10 0.67 -28.88
C THR A 317 9.29 -0.62 -28.92
N VAL A 318 8.29 -0.66 -29.80
CA VAL A 318 7.36 -1.78 -29.93
C VAL A 318 7.53 -2.43 -31.30
N PHE A 319 7.70 -3.75 -31.31
CA PHE A 319 7.61 -4.55 -32.53
C PHE A 319 6.15 -4.91 -32.79
N ARG A 320 5.64 -4.47 -33.95
CA ARG A 320 4.28 -4.69 -34.43
C ARG A 320 4.31 -4.85 -35.95
N ASP A 321 3.62 -5.87 -36.48
CA ASP A 321 3.49 -6.13 -37.92
C ASP A 321 4.85 -6.18 -38.64
N GLY A 322 5.85 -6.81 -38.02
CA GLY A 322 7.18 -6.97 -38.60
C GLY A 322 8.07 -5.73 -38.54
N LYS A 323 7.66 -4.66 -37.83
CA LYS A 323 8.39 -3.37 -37.75
C LYS A 323 8.57 -2.90 -36.33
N LEU A 324 9.67 -2.20 -36.09
CA LEU A 324 9.94 -1.50 -34.85
C LEU A 324 9.31 -0.10 -34.89
N ASN A 325 8.49 0.21 -33.92
CA ASN A 325 7.74 1.46 -33.82
C ASN A 325 8.07 2.16 -32.48
N PRO A 326 8.84 3.25 -32.49
CA PRO A 326 9.02 4.08 -31.30
C PRO A 326 7.70 4.76 -30.93
N MET A 327 7.36 4.78 -29.65
CA MET A 327 6.15 5.46 -29.17
C MET A 327 6.28 5.87 -27.71
N LYS A 328 5.39 6.77 -27.27
CA LYS A 328 5.23 7.16 -25.88
C LYS A 328 4.06 6.42 -25.26
N LEU A 329 4.30 5.74 -24.13
CA LEU A 329 3.25 5.11 -23.35
C LEU A 329 2.88 5.99 -22.14
N PRO A 330 1.58 6.18 -21.86
CA PRO A 330 1.16 6.79 -20.62
C PRO A 330 1.45 5.85 -19.45
N VAL A 331 2.03 6.40 -18.38
CA VAL A 331 2.24 5.68 -17.12
C VAL A 331 1.21 6.09 -16.09
N GLN A 332 0.94 5.22 -15.13
CA GLN A 332 -0.04 5.45 -14.07
C GLN A 332 0.66 5.40 -12.72
N SER A 333 0.28 6.28 -11.81
CA SER A 333 0.80 6.25 -10.43
C SER A 333 0.04 5.27 -9.52
N HIS A 334 -1.15 4.85 -9.91
CA HIS A 334 -1.95 3.86 -9.20
C HIS A 334 -2.84 3.08 -10.18
N ARG A 335 -3.16 1.85 -9.80
CA ARG A 335 -4.13 1.03 -10.54
C ARG A 335 -5.54 1.35 -10.05
N GLU A 336 -6.43 1.69 -10.98
CA GLU A 336 -7.84 1.85 -10.66
C GLU A 336 -8.46 0.48 -10.35
N LEU A 337 -9.12 0.38 -9.19
CA LEU A 337 -9.79 -0.83 -8.74
C LEU A 337 -11.22 -0.51 -8.32
N VAL A 338 -12.18 -1.36 -8.73
CA VAL A 338 -13.57 -1.25 -8.26
C VAL A 338 -13.70 -1.49 -6.75
N MET A 339 -12.76 -2.24 -6.17
CA MET A 339 -12.57 -2.40 -4.73
C MET A 339 -11.19 -1.84 -4.35
N PRO A 340 -11.08 -0.56 -4.01
CA PRO A 340 -9.80 0.06 -3.66
C PRO A 340 -9.28 -0.43 -2.30
N TYR A 341 -8.00 -0.15 -2.02
CA TYR A 341 -7.44 -0.27 -0.68
C TYR A 341 -7.76 0.98 0.13
N LEU A 342 -7.96 0.81 1.44
CA LEU A 342 -8.18 1.96 2.35
C LEU A 342 -6.91 2.79 2.55
N LEU A 343 -5.74 2.19 2.33
CA LEU A 343 -4.43 2.78 2.61
C LEU A 343 -4.35 3.30 4.06
N ASN A 344 -4.73 4.55 4.31
CA ASN A 344 -4.82 5.15 5.65
C ASN A 344 -6.20 5.79 5.91
N ALA A 345 -7.17 5.60 5.00
CA ALA A 345 -8.51 6.13 5.14
C ALA A 345 -9.38 5.26 6.07
N SER A 346 -10.44 5.84 6.60
CA SER A 346 -11.50 5.08 7.28
C SER A 346 -12.51 4.55 6.26
N PRO A 347 -13.15 3.38 6.51
CA PRO A 347 -14.21 2.89 5.66
C PRO A 347 -15.37 3.89 5.57
N ARG A 348 -15.95 4.01 4.38
CA ARG A 348 -17.19 4.76 4.17
C ARG A 348 -18.38 3.85 4.48
N TYR A 349 -19.40 4.36 5.14
CA TYR A 349 -20.56 3.54 5.53
C TYR A 349 -21.85 4.32 5.60
N PHE A 350 -22.95 3.59 5.47
CA PHE A 350 -24.31 4.07 5.68
C PHE A 350 -25.15 2.98 6.37
N ILE A 351 -25.84 3.34 7.47
CA ILE A 351 -26.72 2.46 8.23
C ILE A 351 -28.15 2.84 7.93
N LEU A 352 -28.95 1.85 7.53
CA LEU A 352 -30.38 2.01 7.29
C LEU A 352 -31.14 0.82 7.85
N GLY A 353 -31.95 1.08 8.87
CA GLY A 353 -32.58 0.02 9.64
C GLY A 353 -31.53 -0.96 10.18
N PRO A 354 -31.74 -2.27 10.01
CA PRO A 354 -30.82 -3.29 10.51
C PRO A 354 -29.57 -3.48 9.64
N LEU A 355 -29.46 -2.80 8.49
CA LEU A 355 -28.43 -3.05 7.51
C LEU A 355 -27.29 -2.02 7.57
N VAL A 356 -26.06 -2.48 7.44
CA VAL A 356 -24.87 -1.65 7.35
C VAL A 356 -24.25 -1.79 5.97
N PHE A 357 -24.30 -0.75 5.19
CA PHE A 357 -23.72 -0.67 3.86
C PHE A 357 -22.37 0.01 3.88
N SER A 358 -21.41 -0.50 3.13
CA SER A 358 -20.10 0.13 2.91
C SER A 358 -19.65 -0.08 1.47
N GLN A 359 -18.73 0.77 1.01
CA GLN A 359 -17.96 0.47 -0.19
C GLN A 359 -17.14 -0.77 0.07
N ALA A 360 -17.21 -1.77 -0.82
CA ALA A 360 -16.34 -2.93 -0.75
C ALA A 360 -14.89 -2.50 -1.04
N THR A 361 -13.99 -2.84 -0.15
CA THR A 361 -12.54 -2.56 -0.25
C THR A 361 -11.75 -3.87 -0.18
N GLN A 362 -10.50 -3.85 -0.63
CA GLN A 362 -9.61 -5.01 -0.46
C GLN A 362 -9.46 -5.37 1.01
N ASP A 363 -9.28 -4.35 1.88
CA ASP A 363 -9.15 -4.53 3.34
C ASP A 363 -10.39 -5.24 3.93
N TYR A 364 -11.61 -4.89 3.45
CA TYR A 364 -12.83 -5.58 3.85
C TYR A 364 -12.83 -7.05 3.43
N VAL A 365 -12.54 -7.33 2.15
CA VAL A 365 -12.55 -8.69 1.60
C VAL A 365 -11.52 -9.57 2.30
N GLU A 366 -10.32 -9.06 2.54
CA GLU A 366 -9.26 -9.76 3.26
C GLU A 366 -9.68 -10.08 4.70
N ARG A 367 -10.19 -9.09 5.43
CA ARG A 367 -10.63 -9.27 6.82
C ARG A 367 -11.80 -10.23 6.95
N ALA A 368 -12.81 -10.09 6.08
CA ALA A 368 -13.97 -10.96 6.07
C ALA A 368 -13.60 -12.41 5.73
N SER A 369 -12.69 -12.62 4.78
CA SER A 369 -12.20 -13.95 4.39
C SER A 369 -11.33 -14.59 5.47
N ALA A 370 -10.54 -13.81 6.20
CA ALA A 370 -9.71 -14.28 7.30
C ALA A 370 -10.55 -14.75 8.52
N GLN A 371 -11.69 -14.08 8.79
CA GLN A 371 -12.60 -14.52 9.85
C GLN A 371 -13.37 -15.80 9.49
N ARG A 372 -13.90 -15.84 8.29
CA ARG A 372 -14.65 -16.99 7.77
C ARG A 372 -14.48 -17.02 6.25
N PRO A 373 -13.83 -18.06 5.69
CA PRO A 373 -13.72 -18.22 4.24
C PRO A 373 -15.09 -18.10 3.55
N LEU A 374 -15.10 -17.50 2.36
CA LEU A 374 -16.34 -17.41 1.59
C LEU A 374 -16.81 -18.82 1.23
N PRO A 375 -18.06 -19.19 1.55
CA PRO A 375 -18.57 -20.52 1.23
C PRO A 375 -18.62 -20.71 -0.30
N ALA A 376 -18.61 -21.97 -0.75
CA ALA A 376 -18.70 -22.32 -2.17
C ALA A 376 -19.92 -21.69 -2.86
N SER A 377 -21.00 -21.47 -2.11
CA SER A 377 -22.21 -20.77 -2.59
C SER A 377 -21.99 -19.29 -2.89
N GLN A 378 -20.89 -18.69 -2.46
CA GLN A 378 -20.56 -17.28 -2.73
C GLN A 378 -19.36 -17.12 -3.69
N GLN A 379 -18.84 -18.17 -4.32
CA GLN A 379 -17.73 -18.10 -5.26
C GLN A 379 -18.00 -17.20 -6.48
N ASN A 380 -19.26 -17.07 -6.89
CA ASN A 380 -19.67 -16.16 -7.96
C ASN A 380 -20.01 -14.74 -7.46
N SER A 381 -19.80 -14.44 -6.19
CA SER A 381 -19.99 -13.10 -5.64
C SER A 381 -19.08 -12.09 -6.35
N PRO A 382 -19.54 -10.87 -6.62
CA PRO A 382 -18.68 -9.81 -7.13
C PRO A 382 -17.46 -9.52 -6.24
N LEU A 383 -17.51 -9.83 -4.94
CA LEU A 383 -16.36 -9.72 -4.04
C LEU A 383 -15.21 -10.67 -4.41
N VAL A 384 -15.51 -11.78 -5.09
CA VAL A 384 -14.52 -12.74 -5.59
C VAL A 384 -14.18 -12.46 -7.04
N THR A 385 -15.22 -12.41 -7.91
CA THR A 385 -15.04 -12.39 -9.36
C THR A 385 -14.56 -11.04 -9.90
N ARG A 386 -14.69 -9.96 -9.09
CA ARG A 386 -14.26 -8.61 -9.47
C ARG A 386 -13.17 -8.01 -8.55
N ARG A 387 -12.50 -8.87 -7.79
CA ARG A 387 -11.56 -8.42 -6.75
C ARG A 387 -10.46 -7.49 -7.27
N TYR A 388 -9.98 -7.72 -8.47
CA TYR A 388 -8.89 -6.93 -9.07
C TYR A 388 -9.31 -6.24 -10.39
N ASP A 389 -10.63 -6.18 -10.63
CA ASP A 389 -11.18 -5.52 -11.80
C ASP A 389 -11.10 -4.00 -11.67
N LYS A 390 -11.05 -3.34 -12.83
CA LYS A 390 -11.31 -1.92 -12.94
C LYS A 390 -12.79 -1.60 -12.79
N PRO A 391 -13.14 -0.36 -12.42
CA PRO A 391 -14.49 0.14 -12.61
C PRO A 391 -14.93 0.00 -14.06
N ARG A 392 -16.18 -0.40 -14.31
CA ARG A 392 -16.78 -0.51 -15.64
C ARG A 392 -17.24 0.83 -16.18
N PHE A 393 -17.41 1.79 -15.29
CA PHE A 393 -17.78 3.17 -15.58
C PHE A 393 -17.29 4.07 -14.45
N ASP A 394 -17.14 5.37 -14.73
CA ASP A 394 -16.63 6.34 -13.75
C ASP A 394 -17.50 6.39 -12.49
N GLY A 395 -16.83 6.26 -11.34
CA GLY A 395 -17.47 6.25 -10.03
C GLY A 395 -18.22 4.97 -9.68
N GLU A 396 -17.96 3.84 -10.39
CA GLU A 396 -18.47 2.55 -9.97
C GLU A 396 -17.85 2.11 -8.64
N GLU A 397 -18.70 1.77 -7.69
CA GLU A 397 -18.33 1.14 -6.43
C GLU A 397 -19.21 -0.10 -6.22
N LEU A 398 -18.65 -1.14 -5.65
CA LEU A 398 -19.43 -2.25 -5.12
C LEU A 398 -19.87 -1.90 -3.69
N VAL A 399 -21.17 -1.96 -3.43
CA VAL A 399 -21.74 -1.70 -2.11
C VAL A 399 -22.05 -3.02 -1.44
N VAL A 400 -21.47 -3.26 -0.26
CA VAL A 400 -21.58 -4.53 0.47
C VAL A 400 -22.24 -4.32 1.83
N VAL A 401 -23.00 -5.31 2.29
CA VAL A 401 -23.43 -5.40 3.69
C VAL A 401 -22.26 -5.94 4.51
N THR A 402 -21.74 -5.14 5.44
CA THR A 402 -20.46 -5.44 6.10
C THR A 402 -20.55 -6.32 7.32
N SER A 403 -21.67 -6.29 8.01
CA SER A 403 -21.90 -6.99 9.29
C SER A 403 -23.26 -7.68 9.31
N PRO A 404 -23.47 -8.64 10.21
CA PRO A 404 -24.79 -9.19 10.44
C PRO A 404 -25.83 -8.09 10.73
N MET A 405 -27.07 -8.35 10.33
CA MET A 405 -28.19 -7.44 10.62
C MET A 405 -28.33 -7.17 12.12
N PHE A 406 -28.56 -5.92 12.46
CA PHE A 406 -29.00 -5.60 13.82
C PHE A 406 -30.33 -6.30 14.14
N PRO A 407 -30.45 -6.95 15.29
CA PRO A 407 -31.69 -7.61 15.69
C PRO A 407 -32.85 -6.61 15.74
N HIS A 408 -33.88 -6.82 14.92
CA HIS A 408 -35.11 -6.01 14.93
C HIS A 408 -36.26 -6.78 14.31
N ARG A 409 -37.51 -6.50 14.72
CA ARG A 409 -38.71 -7.21 14.26
C ARG A 409 -38.93 -7.19 12.74
N ILE A 410 -38.44 -6.14 12.06
CA ILE A 410 -38.62 -5.97 10.61
C ILE A 410 -37.75 -6.94 9.79
N THR A 411 -36.82 -7.66 10.39
CA THR A 411 -35.98 -8.67 9.72
C THR A 411 -36.62 -10.06 9.71
N LYS A 412 -37.81 -10.21 10.32
CA LYS A 412 -38.47 -11.51 10.41
C LYS A 412 -38.64 -12.16 9.03
N GLY A 413 -38.10 -13.37 8.90
CA GLY A 413 -38.20 -14.18 7.67
C GLY A 413 -37.15 -13.88 6.63
N TYR A 414 -36.20 -12.98 6.88
CA TYR A 414 -35.03 -12.74 6.06
C TYR A 414 -33.79 -13.44 6.62
N ASP A 415 -33.02 -14.05 5.72
CA ASP A 415 -31.66 -14.50 6.02
C ASP A 415 -30.72 -13.28 6.09
N ASP A 416 -29.60 -13.44 6.80
CA ASP A 416 -28.62 -12.38 6.96
C ASP A 416 -27.84 -12.13 5.66
N PRO A 417 -27.93 -10.94 5.06
CA PRO A 417 -27.23 -10.61 3.83
C PRO A 417 -25.76 -10.17 4.03
N GLU A 418 -25.16 -10.48 5.17
CA GLU A 418 -23.73 -10.20 5.41
C GLU A 418 -22.89 -10.70 4.24
N ARG A 419 -22.01 -9.84 3.70
CA ARG A 419 -21.13 -10.07 2.54
C ARG A 419 -21.84 -10.11 1.18
N PHE A 420 -23.13 -9.81 1.13
CA PHE A 420 -23.81 -9.66 -0.15
C PHE A 420 -23.59 -8.26 -0.70
N VAL A 421 -23.41 -8.21 -2.01
CA VAL A 421 -23.26 -6.95 -2.76
C VAL A 421 -24.63 -6.49 -3.22
N LEU A 422 -25.04 -5.30 -2.82
CA LEU A 422 -26.29 -4.68 -3.25
C LEU A 422 -26.20 -4.26 -4.73
N SER A 423 -27.15 -4.69 -5.54
CA SER A 423 -27.17 -4.43 -6.98
C SER A 423 -28.21 -3.42 -7.44
N GLU A 424 -29.39 -3.41 -6.76
CA GLU A 424 -30.52 -2.54 -7.13
C GLU A 424 -31.26 -2.04 -5.89
N VAL A 425 -31.81 -0.84 -5.99
CA VAL A 425 -32.74 -0.26 -5.04
C VAL A 425 -33.99 0.19 -5.81
N ASN A 426 -35.18 -0.32 -5.46
CA ASN A 426 -36.46 -0.02 -6.12
C ASN A 426 -36.41 -0.14 -7.65
N GLY A 427 -35.71 -1.19 -8.16
CA GLY A 427 -35.54 -1.46 -9.57
C GLY A 427 -34.47 -0.58 -10.27
N GLN A 428 -33.84 0.35 -9.57
CA GLN A 428 -32.74 1.15 -10.12
C GLN A 428 -31.39 0.49 -9.81
N ARG A 429 -30.57 0.30 -10.85
CA ARG A 429 -29.22 -0.26 -10.69
C ARG A 429 -28.34 0.66 -9.86
N LEU A 430 -27.71 0.09 -8.85
CA LEU A 430 -26.80 0.81 -7.96
C LEU A 430 -25.47 1.08 -8.66
N ARG A 431 -24.92 2.27 -8.44
CA ARG A 431 -23.64 2.72 -9.00
C ARG A 431 -22.54 2.84 -7.95
N SER A 432 -22.89 3.33 -6.74
CA SER A 432 -21.95 3.61 -5.66
C SER A 432 -22.68 3.73 -4.32
N LEU A 433 -21.93 3.78 -3.22
CA LEU A 433 -22.47 4.04 -1.88
C LEU A 433 -23.14 5.44 -1.81
N GLN A 434 -22.54 6.42 -2.46
CA GLN A 434 -23.15 7.76 -2.58
C GLN A 434 -24.48 7.71 -3.32
N HIS A 435 -24.55 6.95 -4.42
CA HIS A 435 -25.79 6.77 -5.19
C HIS A 435 -26.88 6.06 -4.37
N LEU A 436 -26.50 5.07 -3.51
CA LEU A 436 -27.42 4.45 -2.57
C LEU A 436 -28.08 5.48 -1.67
N VAL A 437 -27.28 6.35 -1.05
CA VAL A 437 -27.79 7.40 -0.15
C VAL A 437 -28.71 8.37 -0.87
N GLN A 438 -28.38 8.74 -2.10
CA GLN A 438 -29.23 9.61 -2.93
C GLN A 438 -30.57 8.95 -3.27
N LEU A 439 -30.56 7.71 -3.75
CA LEU A 439 -31.77 6.96 -4.05
C LEU A 439 -32.69 6.83 -2.84
N LEU A 440 -32.12 6.48 -1.69
CA LEU A 440 -32.89 6.32 -0.45
C LEU A 440 -33.42 7.64 0.11
N ARG A 441 -32.70 8.73 -0.10
CA ARG A 441 -33.13 10.08 0.29
C ARG A 441 -34.28 10.59 -0.57
N ASP A 442 -34.14 10.47 -1.90
CA ASP A 442 -35.03 11.10 -2.87
C ASP A 442 -36.27 10.27 -3.18
N ASP A 443 -36.26 8.99 -2.81
CA ASP A 443 -37.40 8.10 -2.99
C ASP A 443 -38.54 8.43 -2.01
N THR A 444 -39.75 8.49 -2.54
CA THR A 444 -40.97 8.74 -1.78
C THR A 444 -41.90 7.52 -1.66
N GLN A 445 -41.50 6.38 -2.22
CA GLN A 445 -42.29 5.15 -2.15
C GLN A 445 -42.46 4.66 -0.70
N SER A 446 -43.62 4.08 -0.41
CA SER A 446 -43.92 3.51 0.92
C SER A 446 -43.11 2.25 1.23
N GLN A 447 -42.57 1.59 0.22
CA GLN A 447 -41.74 0.39 0.35
C GLN A 447 -40.38 0.63 -0.28
N ILE A 448 -39.34 0.06 0.34
CA ILE A 448 -37.97 0.02 -0.19
C ILE A 448 -37.65 -1.42 -0.52
N THR A 449 -37.34 -1.69 -1.77
CA THR A 449 -36.92 -2.98 -2.30
C THR A 449 -35.42 -2.99 -2.54
N LEU A 450 -34.71 -3.90 -1.89
CA LEU A 450 -33.26 -4.11 -2.01
C LEU A 450 -33.03 -5.44 -2.71
N LYS A 451 -32.29 -5.45 -3.82
CA LYS A 451 -31.87 -6.67 -4.50
C LYS A 451 -30.37 -6.82 -4.45
N PHE A 452 -29.90 -7.99 -4.09
CA PHE A 452 -28.50 -8.32 -4.00
C PHE A 452 -28.00 -9.02 -5.28
N ALA A 453 -26.73 -8.82 -5.60
CA ALA A 453 -26.08 -9.48 -6.72
C ALA A 453 -26.05 -10.99 -6.48
N ARG A 454 -26.33 -11.72 -7.55
CA ARG A 454 -26.40 -13.19 -7.49
C ARG A 454 -25.03 -13.79 -7.18
N ALA A 455 -24.89 -14.38 -6.01
CA ALA A 455 -23.68 -15.09 -5.60
C ALA A 455 -23.70 -16.59 -5.98
N SER A 456 -24.89 -17.20 -6.08
CA SER A 456 -25.07 -18.59 -6.52
C SER A 456 -26.45 -18.79 -7.16
N ARG A 457 -26.71 -20.00 -7.70
CA ARG A 457 -28.05 -20.34 -8.22
C ARG A 457 -29.11 -20.48 -7.12
N ARG A 458 -28.70 -20.55 -5.86
CA ARG A 458 -29.60 -20.80 -4.70
C ARG A 458 -29.76 -19.58 -3.80
N THR A 459 -28.95 -18.54 -3.96
CA THR A 459 -28.98 -17.34 -3.11
C THR A 459 -29.46 -16.16 -3.95
N HIS A 460 -30.76 -15.94 -3.95
CA HIS A 460 -31.39 -14.70 -4.36
C HIS A 460 -32.10 -14.16 -3.15
N GLU A 461 -31.66 -13.07 -2.64
CA GLU A 461 -32.45 -12.41 -1.63
C GLU A 461 -32.88 -11.04 -2.13
N THR A 462 -34.17 -10.85 -2.15
CA THR A 462 -34.81 -9.56 -2.29
C THR A 462 -35.43 -9.23 -0.95
N MET A 463 -35.00 -8.12 -0.37
CA MET A 463 -35.59 -7.61 0.86
C MET A 463 -36.51 -6.46 0.56
N VAL A 464 -37.69 -6.46 1.21
CA VAL A 464 -38.66 -5.36 1.07
C VAL A 464 -39.00 -4.86 2.48
N PHE A 465 -38.87 -3.59 2.70
CA PHE A 465 -39.15 -2.94 3.97
C PHE A 465 -40.19 -1.83 3.80
N ASN A 466 -41.06 -1.65 4.76
CA ASN A 466 -41.82 -0.42 4.89
C ASN A 466 -40.87 0.74 5.20
N ARG A 467 -40.94 1.82 4.41
CA ARG A 467 -40.01 2.95 4.52
C ARG A 467 -40.06 3.63 5.87
N ALA A 468 -41.28 3.88 6.40
CA ALA A 468 -41.45 4.57 7.68
C ALA A 468 -40.85 3.73 8.82
N GLU A 469 -41.18 2.43 8.86
CA GLU A 469 -40.63 1.50 9.87
C GLU A 469 -39.11 1.36 9.77
N LEU A 470 -38.54 1.37 8.54
CA LEU A 470 -37.12 1.25 8.33
C LEU A 470 -36.38 2.50 8.85
N LEU A 471 -36.91 3.68 8.65
CA LEU A 471 -36.34 4.93 9.17
C LEU A 471 -36.46 5.02 10.68
N GLU A 472 -37.61 4.65 11.25
CA GLU A 472 -37.82 4.60 12.69
C GLU A 472 -36.85 3.60 13.34
N SER A 473 -36.75 2.40 12.78
CA SER A 473 -35.80 1.38 13.27
C SER A 473 -34.36 1.83 13.23
N THR A 474 -33.96 2.66 12.22
CA THR A 474 -32.62 3.21 12.15
C THR A 474 -32.29 4.06 13.37
N ALA A 475 -33.18 4.98 13.75
CA ALA A 475 -32.97 5.85 14.92
C ALA A 475 -32.81 5.04 16.20
N LYS A 476 -33.68 4.06 16.39
CA LYS A 476 -33.67 3.17 17.56
C LYS A 476 -32.41 2.31 17.63
N ILE A 477 -32.01 1.67 16.52
CA ILE A 477 -30.80 0.85 16.44
C ILE A 477 -29.54 1.66 16.75
N ILE A 478 -29.47 2.88 16.24
CA ILE A 478 -28.33 3.78 16.49
C ILE A 478 -28.22 4.12 17.97
N GLU A 479 -29.35 4.49 18.62
CA GLU A 479 -29.40 4.81 20.03
C GLU A 479 -29.02 3.60 20.89
N GLU A 480 -29.65 2.44 20.66
CA GLU A 480 -29.41 1.21 21.42
C GLU A 480 -27.98 0.69 21.32
N ASN A 481 -27.29 0.95 20.20
CA ASN A 481 -25.92 0.49 19.97
C ASN A 481 -24.86 1.56 20.20
N GLY A 482 -25.24 2.75 20.70
CA GLY A 482 -24.30 3.84 20.98
C GLY A 482 -23.57 4.35 19.71
N ILE A 483 -24.20 4.26 18.55
CA ILE A 483 -23.64 4.69 17.28
C ILE A 483 -23.86 6.21 17.15
N ARG A 484 -22.79 6.96 16.95
CA ARG A 484 -22.87 8.42 16.91
C ARG A 484 -23.60 8.96 15.68
N TYR A 485 -23.35 8.37 14.51
CA TYR A 485 -23.94 8.77 13.24
C TYR A 485 -24.25 7.54 12.38
N PRO A 486 -25.35 7.53 11.61
CA PRO A 486 -25.68 6.43 10.69
C PRO A 486 -24.86 6.45 9.40
N TYR A 487 -23.91 7.33 9.26
CA TYR A 487 -23.15 7.53 8.03
C TYR A 487 -21.73 8.02 8.33
N SER A 488 -20.82 7.76 7.39
CA SER A 488 -19.50 8.39 7.35
C SER A 488 -19.61 9.88 7.02
N SER A 489 -18.62 10.68 7.42
CA SER A 489 -18.64 12.14 7.35
C SER A 489 -18.86 12.70 5.94
N ASP A 490 -18.38 12.01 4.92
CA ASP A 490 -18.52 12.37 3.50
C ASP A 490 -19.97 12.23 2.99
N LEU A 491 -20.74 11.30 3.57
CA LEU A 491 -22.16 11.07 3.21
C LEU A 491 -23.12 11.97 3.96
N ARG A 492 -22.68 12.58 5.05
CA ARG A 492 -23.50 13.47 5.88
C ARG A 492 -24.19 14.59 5.10
N PRO A 493 -23.50 15.40 4.28
CA PRO A 493 -24.14 16.49 3.55
C PRO A 493 -25.19 16.00 2.55
N LEU A 494 -25.06 14.77 2.06
CA LEU A 494 -26.01 14.17 1.12
C LEU A 494 -27.30 13.76 1.81
N TRP A 495 -27.20 13.15 2.98
CA TRP A 495 -28.36 12.66 3.73
C TRP A 495 -29.11 13.78 4.44
N GLU A 496 -28.41 14.73 5.09
CA GLU A 496 -29.01 15.80 5.88
C GLU A 496 -29.65 16.94 5.05
N LYS A 497 -29.28 17.12 3.78
CA LYS A 497 -29.92 18.13 2.89
C LYS A 497 -31.45 17.99 2.82
N SER A 498 -31.98 16.81 3.06
CA SER A 498 -33.43 16.54 3.03
C SER A 498 -34.17 17.01 4.30
N LEU A 499 -33.45 17.12 5.43
CA LEU A 499 -34.08 17.49 6.72
C LEU A 499 -34.35 19.00 6.82
N THR A 500 -33.73 19.82 5.99
CA THR A 500 -33.93 21.28 5.95
C THR A 500 -35.18 21.73 5.15
N VAL A 501 -35.86 20.80 4.47
CA VAL A 501 -37.06 21.08 3.64
C VAL A 501 -38.36 20.62 4.32
N MET A 502 -38.32 19.97 5.46
CA MET A 502 -39.55 19.68 6.21
C MET A 502 -40.01 20.93 6.97
N PRO A 503 -41.22 21.43 6.73
CA PRO A 503 -41.77 22.50 7.55
C PRO A 503 -41.85 22.02 8.99
N LYS A 504 -41.40 22.87 9.93
CA LYS A 504 -41.61 22.65 11.37
C LYS A 504 -43.09 22.35 11.56
N PRO A 505 -43.45 21.30 12.35
CA PRO A 505 -44.84 21.11 12.73
C PRO A 505 -45.33 22.38 13.43
N ALA A 506 -46.47 22.90 12.95
CA ALA A 506 -47.08 24.06 13.52
C ALA A 506 -47.29 23.81 15.02
N ALA A 507 -46.72 24.67 15.85
CA ALA A 507 -46.98 24.66 17.29
C ALA A 507 -48.50 24.78 17.48
N GLY A 508 -49.12 23.69 17.92
CA GLY A 508 -50.53 23.67 18.25
C GLY A 508 -50.80 24.67 19.34
N SER A 509 -51.75 25.52 19.07
CA SER A 509 -52.42 26.43 20.00
C SER A 509 -53.17 25.67 21.08
#